data_cb6f99969484bcb592741e6e5a6cfa5a
#
_entry.id   cb6f99969484bcb592741e6e5a6cfa5a
#
_cell.length_a   1.000
_cell.length_b   1.000
_cell.length_c   1.000
_cell.angle_alpha   90.00
_cell.angle_beta   90.00
_cell.angle_gamma   90.00
#
_symmetry.space_group_name_H-M   'P 1'
#
loop_
_entity.id
_entity.type
_entity.pdbx_description
1 polymer ?
#
loop_
_entity_poly.entity_id
_entity_poly.type
_entity_poly.pdbx_seq_one_letter_code
_entity_poly.pdbx_strand_id
1 'polypeptide(L)'
;MLDIRQFRGNPDHIRERLATRGEEFAAKVDDVLRLDTERREAITAVEELKAKRNAASKEIGALMGQKKLEEAEAKKAEVRDIGDQISELDAKAGQVDTDLRDILLRLPNLPHADVPVGASEEDNTEISQWGEKPSFDFEPKPHTEICESLGLVDFARGAKLSGSGFLLYSGWGARLERALIQYLLDMHVHEHGYTEV
;
A
#
# COMPACT_ATOMS: atom_id res chain seq x y z
N MET A 1 -3.12 1.33 -0.72
CA MET A 1 -2.76 2.38 0.26
C MET A 1 -3.54 3.63 -0.07
N LEU A 2 -4.22 4.22 0.89
CA LEU A 2 -4.99 5.46 0.71
C LEU A 2 -4.07 6.66 0.45
N ASP A 3 -4.53 7.60 -0.39
CA ASP A 3 -3.76 8.80 -0.71
C ASP A 3 -3.92 9.84 0.41
N ILE A 4 -2.80 10.33 0.94
CA ILE A 4 -2.75 11.34 2.01
C ILE A 4 -3.51 12.64 1.65
N ARG A 5 -3.62 12.96 0.36
CA ARG A 5 -4.38 14.14 -0.11
C ARG A 5 -5.87 14.02 0.20
N GLN A 6 -6.41 12.81 0.22
CA GLN A 6 -7.81 12.56 0.60
C GLN A 6 -8.04 12.86 2.09
N PHE A 7 -7.08 12.47 2.96
CA PHE A 7 -7.15 12.80 4.39
C PHE A 7 -7.14 14.31 4.64
N ARG A 8 -6.33 15.06 3.90
CA ARG A 8 -6.29 16.53 4.00
C ARG A 8 -7.56 17.20 3.48
N GLY A 9 -8.11 16.67 2.37
CA GLY A 9 -9.23 17.30 1.67
C GLY A 9 -10.58 17.04 2.33
N ASN A 10 -10.78 15.84 2.86
CA ASN A 10 -12.05 15.47 3.48
C ASN A 10 -11.86 14.41 4.59
N PRO A 11 -11.27 14.80 5.74
CA PRO A 11 -10.96 13.89 6.84
C PRO A 11 -12.21 13.25 7.43
N ASP A 12 -13.33 13.97 7.50
CA ASP A 12 -14.56 13.46 8.09
C ASP A 12 -15.17 12.35 7.25
N HIS A 13 -15.17 12.49 5.93
CA HIS A 13 -15.59 11.41 5.04
C HIS A 13 -14.71 10.17 5.18
N ILE A 14 -13.39 10.35 5.26
CA ILE A 14 -12.46 9.22 5.48
C ILE A 14 -12.77 8.53 6.81
N ARG A 15 -12.99 9.29 7.88
CA ARG A 15 -13.32 8.76 9.21
C ARG A 15 -14.63 7.98 9.18
N GLU A 16 -15.67 8.54 8.59
CA GLU A 16 -16.97 7.89 8.42
C GLU A 16 -16.86 6.56 7.67
N ARG A 17 -16.17 6.56 6.52
CA ARG A 17 -16.03 5.34 5.71
C ARG A 17 -15.12 4.29 6.35
N LEU A 18 -14.10 4.69 7.08
CA LEU A 18 -13.26 3.77 7.84
C LEU A 18 -14.01 3.17 9.05
N ALA A 19 -14.87 3.94 9.72
CA ALA A 19 -15.69 3.46 10.82
C ALA A 19 -16.60 2.29 10.42
N THR A 20 -17.07 2.25 9.16
CA THR A 20 -17.85 1.10 8.65
C THR A 20 -17.05 -0.21 8.57
N ARG A 21 -15.72 -0.14 8.68
CA ARG A 21 -14.81 -1.30 8.69
C ARG A 21 -14.25 -1.61 10.08
N GLY A 22 -14.41 -0.69 11.02
CA GLY A 22 -13.98 -0.79 12.41
C GLY A 22 -13.61 0.59 12.97
N GLU A 23 -14.08 0.86 14.18
CA GLU A 23 -13.81 2.12 14.88
C GLU A 23 -12.30 2.35 15.11
N GLU A 24 -11.52 1.30 15.25
CA GLU A 24 -10.08 1.37 15.38
C GLU A 24 -9.39 1.98 14.15
N PHE A 25 -9.97 1.81 12.96
CA PHE A 25 -9.46 2.43 11.72
C PHE A 25 -9.83 3.91 11.63
N ALA A 26 -11.06 4.26 12.04
CA ALA A 26 -11.50 5.65 12.11
C ALA A 26 -10.63 6.48 13.08
N ALA A 27 -10.27 5.90 14.23
CA ALA A 27 -9.40 6.55 15.22
C ALA A 27 -8.00 6.87 14.66
N LYS A 28 -7.52 6.14 13.64
CA LYS A 28 -6.21 6.39 13.02
C LYS A 28 -6.15 7.60 12.11
N VAL A 29 -7.28 8.19 11.74
CA VAL A 29 -7.31 9.38 10.86
C VAL A 29 -6.57 10.56 11.48
N ASP A 30 -6.73 10.77 12.79
CA ASP A 30 -6.06 11.87 13.50
C ASP A 30 -4.55 11.65 13.60
N ASP A 31 -4.10 10.40 13.81
CA ASP A 31 -2.68 10.04 13.78
C ASP A 31 -2.07 10.33 12.40
N VAL A 32 -2.76 9.96 11.32
CA VAL A 32 -2.33 10.23 9.93
C VAL A 32 -2.17 11.71 9.68
N LEU A 33 -3.16 12.53 10.06
CA LEU A 33 -3.14 13.98 9.87
C LEU A 33 -2.04 14.66 10.70
N ARG A 34 -1.84 14.21 11.95
CA ARG A 34 -0.76 14.71 12.82
C ARG A 34 0.60 14.42 12.21
N LEU A 35 0.87 13.18 11.85
CA LEU A 35 2.14 12.77 11.23
C LEU A 35 2.40 13.50 9.91
N ASP A 36 1.37 13.66 9.08
CA ASP A 36 1.50 14.43 7.84
C ASP A 36 1.87 15.91 8.09
N THR A 37 1.30 16.52 9.12
CA THR A 37 1.63 17.88 9.53
C THR A 37 3.06 17.97 10.02
N GLU A 38 3.47 17.10 10.95
CA GLU A 38 4.84 17.03 11.47
C GLU A 38 5.87 16.83 10.35
N ARG A 39 5.56 15.96 9.38
CA ARG A 39 6.42 15.74 8.22
C ARG A 39 6.61 16.99 7.38
N ARG A 40 5.51 17.67 7.07
CA ARG A 40 5.55 18.91 6.26
C ARG A 40 6.29 20.03 6.95
N GLU A 41 6.08 20.21 8.25
CA GLU A 41 6.80 21.19 9.05
C GLU A 41 8.30 20.91 9.06
N ALA A 42 8.71 19.65 9.28
CA ALA A 42 10.11 19.26 9.25
C ALA A 42 10.75 19.52 7.87
N ILE A 43 10.08 19.16 6.78
CA ILE A 43 10.58 19.40 5.42
C ILE A 43 10.73 20.91 5.17
N THR A 44 9.74 21.72 5.54
CA THR A 44 9.80 23.18 5.36
C THR A 44 10.96 23.80 6.16
N ALA A 45 11.14 23.37 7.40
CA ALA A 45 12.26 23.84 8.22
C ALA A 45 13.64 23.45 7.63
N VAL A 46 13.76 22.26 7.09
CA VAL A 46 14.97 21.80 6.38
C VAL A 46 15.25 22.69 5.15
N GLU A 47 14.23 23.00 4.36
CA GLU A 47 14.38 23.85 3.17
C GLU A 47 14.84 25.26 3.55
N GLU A 48 14.26 25.85 4.60
CA GLU A 48 14.66 27.15 5.12
C GLU A 48 16.11 27.15 5.62
N LEU A 49 16.52 26.12 6.38
CA LEU A 49 17.89 25.98 6.85
C LEU A 49 18.87 25.77 5.69
N LYS A 50 18.53 24.99 4.69
CA LYS A 50 19.32 24.80 3.47
C LYS A 50 19.50 26.14 2.72
N ALA A 51 18.45 26.95 2.64
CA ALA A 51 18.54 28.28 2.05
C ALA A 51 19.48 29.23 2.87
N LYS A 52 19.34 29.26 4.21
CA LYS A 52 20.23 30.01 5.10
C LYS A 52 21.68 29.57 4.98
N ARG A 53 21.94 28.26 4.98
CA ARG A 53 23.28 27.69 4.78
C ARG A 53 23.90 28.12 3.47
N ASN A 54 23.13 28.10 2.39
CA ASN A 54 23.62 28.53 1.07
C ASN A 54 23.95 30.03 1.03
N ALA A 55 23.13 30.87 1.69
CA ALA A 55 23.41 32.31 1.82
C ALA A 55 24.69 32.56 2.63
N ALA A 56 24.81 31.94 3.81
CA ALA A 56 25.97 32.05 4.66
C ALA A 56 27.27 31.57 3.98
N SER A 57 27.19 30.51 3.18
CA SER A 57 28.32 30.01 2.38
C SER A 57 28.80 31.01 1.34
N LYS A 58 27.89 31.76 0.70
CA LYS A 58 28.25 32.86 -0.23
C LYS A 58 28.93 34.02 0.52
N GLU A 59 28.41 34.37 1.71
CA GLU A 59 29.03 35.40 2.56
C GLU A 59 30.46 35.03 3.00
N ILE A 60 30.69 33.78 3.36
CA ILE A 60 32.03 33.26 3.67
C ILE A 60 32.97 33.47 2.48
N GLY A 61 32.53 33.15 1.26
CA GLY A 61 33.31 33.39 0.04
C GLY A 61 33.68 34.88 -0.14
N ALA A 62 32.74 35.79 0.09
CA ALA A 62 32.98 37.22 0.03
C ALA A 62 33.94 37.73 1.11
N LEU A 63 33.78 37.28 2.35
CA LEU A 63 34.67 37.66 3.48
C LEU A 63 36.09 37.13 3.27
N MET A 64 36.25 35.93 2.76
CA MET A 64 37.56 35.37 2.40
C MET A 64 38.25 36.18 1.28
N GLY A 65 37.50 36.63 0.27
CA GLY A 65 38.01 37.53 -0.77
C GLY A 65 38.45 38.88 -0.25
N GLN A 66 37.81 39.39 0.83
CA GLN A 66 38.15 40.63 1.53
C GLN A 66 39.25 40.44 2.59
N LYS A 67 39.81 39.27 2.80
CA LYS A 67 40.81 38.90 3.83
C LYS A 67 40.31 39.10 5.26
N LYS A 68 39.00 39.08 5.51
CA LYS A 68 38.37 39.18 6.83
C LYS A 68 38.24 37.78 7.47
N LEU A 69 39.40 37.25 7.89
CA LEU A 69 39.51 35.83 8.27
C LEU A 69 38.71 35.50 9.55
N GLU A 70 38.70 36.37 10.56
CA GLU A 70 37.98 36.17 11.83
C GLU A 70 36.46 36.13 11.60
N GLU A 71 35.92 37.07 10.81
CA GLU A 71 34.49 37.06 10.44
C GLU A 71 34.12 35.81 9.62
N ALA A 72 35.00 35.37 8.72
CA ALA A 72 34.79 34.16 7.94
C ALA A 72 34.77 32.89 8.81
N GLU A 73 35.65 32.79 9.83
CA GLU A 73 35.66 31.65 10.76
C GLU A 73 34.39 31.60 11.64
N ALA A 74 33.93 32.77 12.13
CA ALA A 74 32.65 32.84 12.86
C ALA A 74 31.48 32.36 11.99
N LYS A 75 31.41 32.75 10.71
CA LYS A 75 30.40 32.31 9.77
C LYS A 75 30.51 30.82 9.43
N LYS A 76 31.72 30.26 9.40
CA LYS A 76 31.91 28.82 9.21
C LYS A 76 31.36 28.01 10.40
N ALA A 77 31.50 28.52 11.64
CA ALA A 77 30.88 27.88 12.78
C ALA A 77 29.35 27.87 12.68
N GLU A 78 28.75 29.05 12.32
CA GLU A 78 27.30 29.11 12.05
C GLU A 78 26.82 28.11 10.99
N VAL A 79 27.54 27.98 9.88
CA VAL A 79 27.23 27.05 8.80
C VAL A 79 27.31 25.58 9.28
N ARG A 80 28.24 25.27 10.19
CA ARG A 80 28.35 23.95 10.80
C ARG A 80 27.12 23.63 11.65
N ASP A 81 26.75 24.56 12.55
CA ASP A 81 25.57 24.41 13.40
C ASP A 81 24.28 24.25 12.59
N ILE A 82 24.13 25.00 11.49
CA ILE A 82 23.02 24.84 10.55
C ILE A 82 23.07 23.42 9.89
N GLY A 83 24.26 22.93 9.60
CA GLY A 83 24.46 21.58 9.06
C GLY A 83 23.95 20.49 10.00
N ASP A 84 24.27 20.60 11.27
CA ASP A 84 23.85 19.68 12.32
C ASP A 84 22.32 19.71 12.49
N GLN A 85 21.72 20.91 12.54
CA GLN A 85 20.26 21.08 12.60
C GLN A 85 19.55 20.47 11.39
N ILE A 86 20.09 20.63 10.18
CA ILE A 86 19.55 19.98 8.96
C ILE A 86 19.57 18.46 9.13
N SER A 87 20.67 17.91 9.64
CA SER A 87 20.80 16.44 9.80
C SER A 87 19.78 15.89 10.80
N GLU A 88 19.54 16.59 11.91
CA GLU A 88 18.54 16.20 12.91
C GLU A 88 17.12 16.25 12.34
N LEU A 89 16.79 17.33 11.61
CA LEU A 89 15.46 17.48 11.02
C LEU A 89 15.22 16.52 9.85
N ASP A 90 16.23 16.24 9.02
CA ASP A 90 16.14 15.24 7.96
C ASP A 90 15.92 13.84 8.57
N ALA A 91 16.60 13.49 9.67
CA ALA A 91 16.38 12.24 10.38
C ALA A 91 14.95 12.15 10.96
N LYS A 92 14.47 13.24 11.58
CA LYS A 92 13.10 13.35 12.11
C LYS A 92 12.08 13.18 10.98
N ALA A 93 12.25 13.88 9.86
CA ALA A 93 11.36 13.78 8.71
C ALA A 93 11.31 12.36 8.15
N GLY A 94 12.46 11.67 8.08
CA GLY A 94 12.56 10.27 7.66
C GLY A 94 11.82 9.30 8.59
N GLN A 95 11.92 9.50 9.90
CA GLN A 95 11.19 8.68 10.87
C GLN A 95 9.69 8.91 10.76
N VAL A 96 9.24 10.14 10.70
CA VAL A 96 7.82 10.49 10.57
C VAL A 96 7.24 9.94 9.25
N ASP A 97 8.01 9.98 8.15
CA ASP A 97 7.57 9.39 6.86
C ASP A 97 7.40 7.87 6.96
N THR A 98 8.29 7.21 7.69
CA THR A 98 8.20 5.75 7.96
C THR A 98 6.95 5.45 8.79
N ASP A 99 6.72 6.17 9.88
CA ASP A 99 5.57 5.97 10.77
C ASP A 99 4.25 6.23 10.04
N LEU A 100 4.18 7.30 9.24
CA LEU A 100 3.03 7.63 8.41
C LEU A 100 2.73 6.51 7.39
N ARG A 101 3.76 6.03 6.71
CA ARG A 101 3.64 4.93 5.76
C ARG A 101 3.14 3.65 6.42
N ASP A 102 3.66 3.32 7.61
CA ASP A 102 3.25 2.13 8.35
C ASP A 102 1.78 2.16 8.75
N ILE A 103 1.27 3.32 9.18
CA ILE A 103 -0.16 3.48 9.46
C ILE A 103 -0.98 3.33 8.18
N LEU A 104 -0.62 4.03 7.10
CA LEU A 104 -1.34 3.99 5.83
C LEU A 104 -1.38 2.59 5.20
N LEU A 105 -0.34 1.77 5.39
CA LEU A 105 -0.30 0.39 4.90
C LEU A 105 -1.24 -0.54 5.65
N ARG A 106 -1.56 -0.24 6.91
CA ARG A 106 -2.46 -1.03 7.76
C ARG A 106 -3.92 -0.60 7.65
N LEU A 107 -4.20 0.57 7.09
CA LEU A 107 -5.56 1.02 6.87
C LEU A 107 -6.18 0.27 5.68
N PRO A 108 -7.41 -0.24 5.82
CA PRO A 108 -8.14 -0.84 4.72
C PRO A 108 -8.54 0.23 3.69
N ASN A 109 -8.82 -0.21 2.46
CA ASN A 109 -9.41 0.68 1.47
C ASN A 109 -10.82 1.11 1.89
N LEU A 110 -11.23 2.31 1.47
CA LEU A 110 -12.58 2.82 1.73
C LEU A 110 -13.60 2.00 0.94
N PRO A 111 -14.67 1.53 1.57
CA PRO A 111 -15.78 0.92 0.85
C PRO A 111 -16.45 1.93 -0.07
N HIS A 112 -17.03 1.47 -1.19
CA HIS A 112 -17.89 2.31 -2.01
C HIS A 112 -19.17 2.69 -1.24
N ALA A 113 -19.79 3.81 -1.62
CA ALA A 113 -20.99 4.31 -0.92
C ALA A 113 -22.16 3.30 -0.91
N ASP A 114 -22.28 2.51 -1.98
CA ASP A 114 -23.34 1.52 -2.15
C ASP A 114 -23.09 0.21 -1.39
N VAL A 115 -21.91 0.04 -0.79
CA VAL A 115 -21.61 -1.16 0.01
C VAL A 115 -22.36 -1.07 1.32
N PRO A 116 -23.24 -2.03 1.65
CA PRO A 116 -23.96 -2.05 2.92
C PRO A 116 -22.99 -2.22 4.10
N VAL A 117 -23.35 -1.67 5.23
CA VAL A 117 -22.65 -1.93 6.49
C VAL A 117 -23.18 -3.24 7.05
N GLY A 118 -22.28 -4.21 7.25
CA GLY A 118 -22.64 -5.53 7.73
C GLY A 118 -21.51 -6.18 8.51
N ALA A 119 -21.83 -7.22 9.26
CA ALA A 119 -20.88 -7.99 10.08
C ALA A 119 -20.28 -9.18 9.33
N SER A 120 -20.96 -9.68 8.30
CA SER A 120 -20.56 -10.86 7.53
C SER A 120 -20.98 -10.74 6.06
N GLU A 121 -20.60 -11.72 5.27
CA GLU A 121 -21.00 -11.88 3.86
C GLU A 121 -22.51 -12.07 3.67
N GLU A 122 -23.22 -12.49 4.70
CA GLU A 122 -24.69 -12.66 4.67
C GLU A 122 -25.44 -11.33 4.59
N ASP A 123 -24.78 -10.24 5.00
CA ASP A 123 -25.33 -8.88 4.91
C ASP A 123 -25.15 -8.26 3.51
N ASN A 124 -24.47 -8.93 2.59
CA ASN A 124 -24.26 -8.45 1.23
C ASN A 124 -25.60 -8.42 0.45
N THR A 125 -25.82 -7.32 -0.28
CA THR A 125 -26.97 -7.19 -1.17
C THR A 125 -26.61 -7.80 -2.52
N GLU A 126 -27.43 -8.75 -3.00
CA GLU A 126 -27.31 -9.28 -4.36
C GLU A 126 -27.68 -8.17 -5.36
N ILE A 127 -26.74 -7.80 -6.22
CA ILE A 127 -26.93 -6.71 -7.20
C ILE A 127 -27.55 -7.24 -8.48
N SER A 128 -27.15 -8.43 -8.92
CA SER A 128 -27.65 -9.06 -10.13
C SER A 128 -27.42 -10.57 -10.10
N GLN A 129 -28.29 -11.30 -10.76
CA GLN A 129 -28.17 -12.72 -11.01
C GLN A 129 -28.18 -12.98 -12.51
N TRP A 130 -27.30 -13.85 -12.98
CA TRP A 130 -27.27 -14.29 -14.37
C TRP A 130 -27.37 -15.81 -14.46
N GLY A 131 -28.25 -16.28 -15.36
CA GLY A 131 -28.49 -17.70 -15.57
C GLY A 131 -29.41 -18.32 -14.52
N GLU A 132 -29.65 -19.61 -14.69
CA GLU A 132 -30.45 -20.39 -13.75
C GLU A 132 -29.58 -21.44 -13.05
N LYS A 133 -29.79 -21.62 -11.75
CA LYS A 133 -29.10 -22.65 -10.98
C LYS A 133 -29.52 -24.01 -11.49
N PRO A 134 -28.59 -24.89 -11.98
CA PRO A 134 -28.96 -26.20 -12.50
C PRO A 134 -29.56 -27.06 -11.39
N SER A 135 -30.60 -27.82 -11.77
CA SER A 135 -31.19 -28.84 -10.92
C SER A 135 -30.65 -30.21 -11.31
N PHE A 136 -30.16 -30.96 -10.32
CA PHE A 136 -29.65 -32.31 -10.53
C PHE A 136 -30.62 -33.34 -9.93
N ASP A 137 -30.73 -34.50 -10.56
CA ASP A 137 -31.47 -35.65 -10.06
C ASP A 137 -30.61 -36.57 -9.15
N PHE A 138 -29.39 -36.13 -8.85
CA PHE A 138 -28.43 -36.79 -7.97
C PHE A 138 -27.85 -35.76 -6.97
N GLU A 139 -27.26 -36.26 -5.88
CA GLU A 139 -26.56 -35.41 -4.92
C GLU A 139 -25.18 -34.98 -5.49
N PRO A 140 -24.96 -33.67 -5.77
CA PRO A 140 -23.72 -33.22 -6.37
C PRO A 140 -22.60 -33.26 -5.34
N LYS A 141 -21.43 -33.78 -5.75
CA LYS A 141 -20.22 -33.80 -4.93
C LYS A 141 -19.45 -32.49 -5.04
N PRO A 142 -18.81 -32.05 -3.97
CA PRO A 142 -17.92 -30.89 -4.04
C PRO A 142 -16.70 -31.18 -4.94
N HIS A 143 -16.16 -30.12 -5.55
CA HIS A 143 -15.01 -30.24 -6.46
C HIS A 143 -13.79 -30.91 -5.84
N THR A 144 -13.57 -30.73 -4.54
CA THR A 144 -12.46 -31.37 -3.81
C THR A 144 -12.58 -32.89 -3.82
N GLU A 145 -13.77 -33.43 -3.56
CA GLU A 145 -14.03 -34.87 -3.59
C GLU A 145 -13.91 -35.42 -5.02
N ILE A 146 -14.40 -34.70 -6.03
CA ILE A 146 -14.27 -35.07 -7.43
C ILE A 146 -12.78 -35.10 -7.84
N CYS A 147 -12.01 -34.07 -7.53
CA CYS A 147 -10.60 -34.01 -7.86
C CYS A 147 -9.79 -35.14 -7.22
N GLU A 148 -10.10 -35.47 -5.97
CA GLU A 148 -9.43 -36.54 -5.23
C GLU A 148 -9.80 -37.92 -5.80
N SER A 149 -11.08 -38.16 -6.02
CA SER A 149 -11.58 -39.44 -6.59
C SER A 149 -11.04 -39.74 -7.98
N LEU A 150 -10.84 -38.72 -8.80
CA LEU A 150 -10.25 -38.80 -10.13
C LEU A 150 -8.72 -38.74 -10.16
N GLY A 151 -8.08 -38.57 -9.01
CA GLY A 151 -6.62 -38.43 -8.89
C GLY A 151 -6.03 -37.21 -9.60
N LEU A 152 -6.83 -36.13 -9.73
CA LEU A 152 -6.40 -34.89 -10.38
C LEU A 152 -5.54 -34.01 -9.46
N VAL A 153 -5.85 -34.01 -8.15
CA VAL A 153 -5.17 -33.22 -7.12
C VAL A 153 -4.87 -34.10 -5.90
N ASP A 154 -3.65 -34.01 -5.39
CA ASP A 154 -3.23 -34.61 -4.14
C ASP A 154 -3.13 -33.52 -3.05
N PHE A 155 -4.20 -33.31 -2.35
CA PHE A 155 -4.29 -32.31 -1.27
C PHE A 155 -3.35 -32.61 -0.09
N ALA A 156 -3.22 -33.91 0.26
CA ALA A 156 -2.40 -34.34 1.39
C ALA A 156 -0.90 -34.09 1.13
N ARG A 157 -0.41 -34.39 -0.07
CA ARG A 157 0.97 -34.08 -0.45
C ARG A 157 1.18 -32.59 -0.69
N GLY A 158 0.19 -31.90 -1.28
CA GLY A 158 0.22 -30.44 -1.42
C GLY A 158 0.43 -29.74 -0.09
N ALA A 159 -0.33 -30.10 0.94
CA ALA A 159 -0.16 -29.55 2.28
C ALA A 159 1.22 -29.80 2.90
N LYS A 160 1.88 -30.93 2.59
CA LYS A 160 3.26 -31.19 3.02
C LYS A 160 4.30 -30.31 2.34
N LEU A 161 4.02 -29.86 1.10
CA LEU A 161 4.93 -29.01 0.35
C LEU A 161 4.94 -27.55 0.87
N SER A 162 3.77 -26.97 1.12
CA SER A 162 3.69 -25.55 1.45
C SER A 162 2.53 -25.18 2.40
N GLY A 163 2.06 -26.13 3.19
CA GLY A 163 1.00 -25.89 4.16
C GLY A 163 -0.42 -26.00 3.58
N SER A 164 -1.39 -25.63 4.41
CA SER A 164 -2.82 -25.72 4.09
C SER A 164 -3.18 -24.89 2.86
N GLY A 165 -4.01 -25.45 1.96
CA GLY A 165 -4.47 -24.78 0.75
C GLY A 165 -3.50 -24.87 -0.46
N PHE A 166 -2.32 -25.47 -0.29
CA PHE A 166 -1.42 -25.70 -1.42
C PHE A 166 -1.85 -26.92 -2.23
N LEU A 167 -2.05 -26.75 -3.54
CA LEU A 167 -2.52 -27.79 -4.44
C LEU A 167 -1.37 -28.48 -5.16
N LEU A 168 -1.40 -29.82 -5.21
CA LEU A 168 -0.48 -30.62 -6.01
C LEU A 168 -1.26 -31.31 -7.12
N TYR A 169 -1.24 -30.73 -8.30
CA TYR A 169 -1.85 -31.35 -9.48
C TYR A 169 -1.02 -32.55 -9.95
N SER A 170 -1.69 -33.62 -10.33
CA SER A 170 -1.04 -34.83 -10.83
C SER A 170 -1.69 -35.35 -12.12
N GLY A 171 -0.90 -36.01 -12.96
CA GLY A 171 -1.37 -36.68 -14.15
C GLY A 171 -2.27 -35.82 -15.05
N TRP A 172 -3.52 -36.24 -15.19
CA TRP A 172 -4.51 -35.49 -15.98
C TRP A 172 -4.90 -34.16 -15.38
N GLY A 173 -4.84 -33.98 -14.05
CA GLY A 173 -5.07 -32.70 -13.40
C GLY A 173 -4.06 -31.64 -13.83
N ALA A 174 -2.77 -31.99 -13.83
CA ALA A 174 -1.71 -31.08 -14.32
C ALA A 174 -1.83 -30.77 -15.82
N ARG A 175 -2.31 -31.72 -16.63
CA ARG A 175 -2.56 -31.47 -18.05
C ARG A 175 -3.73 -30.53 -18.27
N LEU A 176 -4.81 -30.71 -17.52
CA LEU A 176 -6.02 -29.88 -17.60
C LEU A 176 -5.70 -28.44 -17.20
N GLU A 177 -4.96 -28.23 -16.10
CA GLU A 177 -4.53 -26.91 -15.66
C GLU A 177 -3.77 -26.16 -16.76
N ARG A 178 -2.75 -26.80 -17.35
CA ARG A 178 -2.00 -26.18 -18.44
C ARG A 178 -2.85 -25.91 -19.68
N ALA A 179 -3.78 -26.82 -20.00
CA ALA A 179 -4.68 -26.62 -21.13
C ALA A 179 -5.62 -25.43 -20.93
N LEU A 180 -6.12 -25.23 -19.70
CA LEU A 180 -6.94 -24.07 -19.36
C LEU A 180 -6.14 -22.77 -19.40
N ILE A 181 -4.91 -22.75 -18.87
CA ILE A 181 -4.02 -21.59 -18.94
C ILE A 181 -3.78 -21.21 -20.40
N GLN A 182 -3.42 -22.19 -21.25
CA GLN A 182 -3.18 -21.92 -22.66
C GLN A 182 -4.44 -21.43 -23.39
N TYR A 183 -5.58 -22.05 -23.14
CA TYR A 183 -6.86 -21.65 -23.73
C TYR A 183 -7.24 -20.20 -23.38
N LEU A 184 -7.11 -19.83 -22.10
CA LEU A 184 -7.41 -18.47 -21.64
C LEU A 184 -6.45 -17.44 -22.24
N LEU A 185 -5.16 -17.78 -22.32
CA LEU A 185 -4.16 -16.93 -22.93
C LEU A 185 -4.45 -16.71 -24.42
N ASP A 186 -4.70 -17.79 -25.16
CA ASP A 186 -5.02 -17.73 -26.58
C ASP A 186 -6.29 -16.89 -26.84
N MET A 187 -7.32 -17.04 -26.01
CA MET A 187 -8.54 -16.22 -26.08
C MET A 187 -8.22 -14.73 -25.90
N HIS A 188 -7.41 -14.38 -24.89
CA HIS A 188 -7.04 -12.99 -24.66
C HIS A 188 -6.23 -12.41 -25.81
N VAL A 189 -5.31 -13.17 -26.37
CA VAL A 189 -4.50 -12.72 -27.52
C VAL A 189 -5.33 -12.57 -28.78
N HIS A 190 -6.15 -13.58 -29.14
CA HIS A 190 -6.83 -13.63 -30.42
C HIS A 190 -8.16 -12.85 -30.45
N GLU A 191 -8.90 -12.87 -29.33
CA GLU A 191 -10.25 -12.28 -29.28
C GLU A 191 -10.28 -10.92 -28.57
N HIS A 192 -9.45 -10.71 -27.55
CA HIS A 192 -9.46 -9.50 -26.75
C HIS A 192 -8.34 -8.51 -27.10
N GLY A 193 -7.47 -8.81 -28.08
CA GLY A 193 -6.44 -7.92 -28.58
C GLY A 193 -5.25 -7.64 -27.63
N TYR A 194 -5.03 -8.51 -26.66
CA TYR A 194 -3.83 -8.45 -25.80
C TYR A 194 -2.58 -8.91 -26.56
N THR A 195 -1.43 -8.42 -26.15
CA THR A 195 -0.13 -8.86 -26.66
C THR A 195 0.58 -9.66 -25.58
N GLU A 196 1.00 -10.87 -25.89
CA GLU A 196 1.84 -11.68 -25.01
C GLU A 196 3.26 -11.12 -24.98
N VAL A 197 3.83 -10.98 -23.78
CA VAL A 197 5.19 -10.44 -23.55
C VAL A 197 5.99 -11.32 -22.62
#